data_ddead03b078130ffad6fd50afa3ae890
#
_entry.id   ddead03b078130ffad6fd50afa3ae890
#
_cell.length_a   1.000
_cell.length_b   1.000
_cell.length_c   1.000
_cell.angle_alpha   90.00
_cell.angle_beta   90.00
_cell.angle_gamma   90.00
#
_symmetry.space_group_name_H-M   'P 1'
#
loop_
_entity.id
_entity.type
_entity.pdbx_description
1 polymer ?
#
loop_
_entity_poly.entity_id
_entity_poly.type
_entity_poly.pdbx_seq_one_letter_code
_entity_poly.pdbx_strand_id
1 'polypeptide(L)'
;MYLSEEFRLKVGLAEMLKGGVIMDVTNAEQALIAERAGAVAVMPLERVPADIRREGGVARMAPINKIREIMQAVSIPVMAKARIGHFTEARILEALKVDYIDESEVLTPADEEHHISKHGFKVPFVCGARNLGEALRRIAEGAAMIRTKGEAGSGNIVEAVRHMRTIQKEMKQLTVLGKEELVHESKELQAPLELVEWVAEHGKLPVPNFSAGGIATPADAALVMQLGAEAIFVGSGIFKSEDPEARARAIVMAATYFNDPAKLLEACADLGLAMPGLDISKIPESELLQTRGW
;
A
#
# COMPACT_ATOMS: atom_id res chain seq x y z
N MET A 1 22.66 -4.79 -7.62
CA MET A 1 21.88 -3.61 -7.23
C MET A 1 20.92 -3.92 -6.07
N TYR A 2 20.13 -4.97 -6.14
CA TYR A 2 19.16 -5.42 -5.10
C TYR A 2 19.80 -5.96 -3.81
N LEU A 3 21.11 -6.14 -3.78
CA LEU A 3 21.88 -6.60 -2.62
C LEU A 3 22.77 -5.50 -2.05
N SER A 4 22.65 -4.24 -2.51
CA SER A 4 23.44 -3.15 -1.97
C SER A 4 23.09 -2.91 -0.49
N GLU A 5 24.05 -2.49 0.30
CA GLU A 5 23.84 -2.16 1.71
C GLU A 5 22.76 -1.07 1.89
N GLU A 6 22.78 -0.06 1.02
CA GLU A 6 21.78 1.01 1.00
C GLU A 6 20.34 0.48 0.76
N PHE A 7 20.18 -0.44 -0.21
CA PHE A 7 18.86 -1.03 -0.49
C PHE A 7 18.38 -1.90 0.70
N ARG A 8 19.27 -2.70 1.29
CA ARG A 8 18.96 -3.51 2.48
C ARG A 8 18.52 -2.65 3.66
N LEU A 9 19.14 -1.49 3.86
CA LEU A 9 18.72 -0.55 4.89
C LEU A 9 17.29 -0.06 4.66
N LYS A 10 16.96 0.33 3.42
CA LYS A 10 15.59 0.75 3.06
C LYS A 10 14.57 -0.36 3.28
N VAL A 11 14.90 -1.59 2.91
CA VAL A 11 14.05 -2.77 3.15
C VAL A 11 13.90 -3.01 4.66
N GLY A 12 14.96 -2.90 5.44
CA GLY A 12 14.91 -3.03 6.90
C GLY A 12 13.98 -2.00 7.55
N LEU A 13 13.97 -0.76 7.06
CA LEU A 13 13.02 0.27 7.50
C LEU A 13 11.58 -0.12 7.14
N ALA A 14 11.35 -0.68 5.95
CA ALA A 14 10.04 -1.17 5.53
C ALA A 14 9.56 -2.35 6.39
N GLU A 15 10.46 -3.25 6.77
CA GLU A 15 10.14 -4.40 7.64
C GLU A 15 9.68 -4.00 9.05
N MET A 16 10.05 -2.81 9.53
CA MET A 16 9.56 -2.29 10.81
C MET A 16 8.05 -2.04 10.83
N LEU A 17 7.40 -1.94 9.66
CA LEU A 17 5.95 -1.73 9.54
C LEU A 17 5.15 -3.04 9.53
N LYS A 18 5.81 -4.21 9.47
CA LYS A 18 5.13 -5.51 9.40
C LYS A 18 4.23 -5.76 10.61
N GLY A 19 3.11 -6.40 10.37
CA GLY A 19 2.08 -6.70 11.36
C GLY A 19 1.19 -5.51 11.71
N GLY A 20 1.46 -4.33 11.15
CA GLY A 20 0.78 -3.10 11.52
C GLY A 20 -0.24 -2.60 10.50
N VAL A 21 -0.81 -1.45 10.85
CA VAL A 21 -1.76 -0.71 10.02
C VAL A 21 -1.19 0.67 9.73
N ILE A 22 -1.07 1.02 8.45
CA ILE A 22 -0.76 2.37 7.97
C ILE A 22 -2.08 3.06 7.66
N MET A 23 -2.32 4.25 8.23
CA MET A 23 -3.59 4.95 8.09
C MET A 23 -3.46 6.23 7.27
N ASP A 24 -4.27 6.35 6.20
CA ASP A 24 -4.42 7.60 5.46
C ASP A 24 -5.16 8.63 6.31
N VAL A 25 -4.63 9.84 6.42
CA VAL A 25 -5.19 10.91 7.25
C VAL A 25 -5.21 12.23 6.48
N THR A 26 -6.16 13.12 6.79
CA THR A 26 -6.28 14.42 6.10
C THR A 26 -6.00 15.63 7.01
N ASN A 27 -5.80 15.43 8.30
CA ASN A 27 -5.48 16.45 9.29
C ASN A 27 -4.82 15.85 10.54
N ALA A 28 -4.34 16.70 11.45
CA ALA A 28 -3.68 16.28 12.68
C ALA A 28 -4.61 15.52 13.64
N GLU A 29 -5.89 15.84 13.69
CA GLU A 29 -6.86 15.13 14.54
C GLU A 29 -6.99 13.66 14.14
N GLN A 30 -7.15 13.39 12.83
CA GLN A 30 -7.16 12.03 12.30
C GLN A 30 -5.85 11.28 12.54
N ALA A 31 -4.71 11.98 12.44
CA ALA A 31 -3.41 11.40 12.72
C ALA A 31 -3.27 10.98 14.20
N LEU A 32 -3.76 11.80 15.13
CA LEU A 32 -3.81 11.46 16.56
C LEU A 32 -4.76 10.30 16.86
N ILE A 33 -5.91 10.21 16.17
CA ILE A 33 -6.81 9.05 16.27
C ILE A 33 -6.08 7.79 15.81
N ALA A 34 -5.38 7.84 14.67
CA ALA A 34 -4.62 6.72 14.14
C ALA A 34 -3.52 6.26 15.11
N GLU A 35 -2.72 7.20 15.65
CA GLU A 35 -1.67 6.89 16.61
C GLU A 35 -2.23 6.26 17.88
N ARG A 36 -3.30 6.83 18.49
CA ARG A 36 -3.95 6.26 19.67
C ARG A 36 -4.57 4.88 19.41
N ALA A 37 -5.00 4.60 18.20
CA ALA A 37 -5.49 3.30 17.80
C ALA A 37 -4.39 2.25 17.63
N GLY A 38 -3.11 2.65 17.60
CA GLY A 38 -1.97 1.77 17.43
C GLY A 38 -1.51 1.61 15.96
N ALA A 39 -1.78 2.60 15.10
CA ALA A 39 -1.20 2.64 13.77
C ALA A 39 0.33 2.65 13.84
N VAL A 40 0.99 1.97 12.90
CA VAL A 40 2.47 1.92 12.82
C VAL A 40 3.03 3.08 11.99
N ALA A 41 2.20 3.73 11.19
CA ALA A 41 2.51 4.94 10.44
C ALA A 41 1.21 5.63 10.02
N VAL A 42 1.30 6.93 9.71
CA VAL A 42 0.22 7.68 9.08
C VAL A 42 0.66 8.21 7.73
N MET A 43 -0.33 8.44 6.84
CA MET A 43 -0.09 8.94 5.50
C MET A 43 -0.95 10.16 5.20
N PRO A 44 -0.38 11.39 5.26
CA PRO A 44 -1.06 12.62 4.90
C PRO A 44 -1.58 12.63 3.47
N LEU A 45 -2.86 12.92 3.30
CA LEU A 45 -3.52 13.14 2.02
C LEU A 45 -4.21 14.50 1.98
N GLU A 46 -4.33 15.07 0.78
CA GLU A 46 -5.21 16.22 0.59
C GLU A 46 -6.67 15.81 0.82
N ARG A 47 -7.07 14.67 0.24
CA ARG A 47 -8.40 14.05 0.31
C ARG A 47 -8.24 12.54 0.43
N VAL A 48 -9.10 11.87 1.20
CA VAL A 48 -9.12 10.39 1.20
C VAL A 48 -9.55 9.84 -0.17
N PRO A 49 -9.15 8.61 -0.53
CA PRO A 49 -9.42 8.06 -1.86
C PRO A 49 -10.91 8.08 -2.27
N ALA A 50 -11.85 7.88 -1.34
CA ALA A 50 -13.28 7.97 -1.63
C ALA A 50 -13.71 9.38 -2.07
N ASP A 51 -13.12 10.43 -1.50
CA ASP A 51 -13.38 11.81 -1.90
C ASP A 51 -12.73 12.15 -3.24
N ILE A 52 -11.52 11.62 -3.51
CA ILE A 52 -10.86 11.75 -4.82
C ILE A 52 -11.77 11.20 -5.93
N ARG A 53 -12.39 10.03 -5.72
CA ARG A 53 -13.34 9.45 -6.67
C ARG A 53 -14.57 10.31 -6.87
N ARG A 54 -15.17 10.75 -5.77
CA ARG A 54 -16.43 11.52 -5.81
C ARG A 54 -16.27 12.88 -6.47
N GLU A 55 -15.17 13.56 -6.18
CA GLU A 55 -14.94 14.95 -6.60
C GLU A 55 -14.25 15.03 -7.95
N GLY A 56 -13.53 13.98 -8.36
CA GLY A 56 -12.78 13.96 -9.61
C GLY A 56 -11.63 14.97 -9.66
N GLY A 57 -11.22 15.31 -10.87
CA GLY A 57 -10.14 16.27 -11.11
C GLY A 57 -8.74 15.69 -10.86
N VAL A 58 -7.75 16.58 -10.75
CA VAL A 58 -6.34 16.19 -10.55
C VAL A 58 -6.06 16.05 -9.06
N ALA A 59 -5.81 14.82 -8.61
CA ALA A 59 -5.34 14.55 -7.26
C ALA A 59 -3.81 14.68 -7.21
N ARG A 60 -3.31 15.50 -6.30
CA ARG A 60 -1.89 15.85 -6.15
C ARG A 60 -1.34 15.43 -4.79
N MET A 61 -0.03 15.58 -4.65
CA MET A 61 0.67 15.52 -3.36
C MET A 61 -0.03 16.43 -2.33
N ALA A 62 -0.14 15.97 -1.09
CA ALA A 62 -0.71 16.79 -0.01
C ALA A 62 0.08 18.10 0.19
N PRO A 63 -0.59 19.21 0.55
CA PRO A 63 0.09 20.48 0.83
C PRO A 63 1.18 20.31 1.91
N ILE A 64 2.34 20.92 1.70
CA ILE A 64 3.51 20.81 2.59
C ILE A 64 3.16 21.20 4.04
N ASN A 65 2.37 22.26 4.22
CA ASN A 65 1.99 22.69 5.56
C ASN A 65 1.14 21.65 6.29
N LYS A 66 0.24 20.97 5.56
CA LYS A 66 -0.55 19.85 6.12
C LYS A 66 0.35 18.68 6.53
N ILE A 67 1.33 18.31 5.71
CA ILE A 67 2.28 17.24 6.05
C ILE A 67 3.07 17.63 7.29
N ARG A 68 3.59 18.87 7.37
CA ARG A 68 4.33 19.36 8.54
C ARG A 68 3.48 19.36 9.82
N GLU A 69 2.24 19.80 9.74
CA GLU A 69 1.30 19.80 10.86
C GLU A 69 1.12 18.37 11.40
N ILE A 70 0.91 17.40 10.52
CA ILE A 70 0.76 15.99 10.90
C ILE A 70 2.07 15.44 11.48
N MET A 71 3.24 15.71 10.86
CA MET A 71 4.55 15.31 11.39
C MET A 71 4.83 15.85 12.78
N GLN A 72 4.30 17.03 13.11
CA GLN A 72 4.43 17.63 14.45
C GLN A 72 3.45 17.08 15.48
N ALA A 73 2.32 16.53 15.01
CA ALA A 73 1.25 16.05 15.87
C ALA A 73 1.49 14.61 16.39
N VAL A 74 2.20 13.77 15.64
CA VAL A 74 2.40 12.34 15.95
C VAL A 74 3.86 12.00 16.17
N SER A 75 4.11 10.92 16.92
CA SER A 75 5.44 10.36 17.15
C SER A 75 5.76 9.15 16.24
N ILE A 76 4.74 8.60 15.59
CA ILE A 76 4.88 7.49 14.65
C ILE A 76 5.34 7.99 13.27
N PRO A 77 5.97 7.12 12.44
CA PRO A 77 6.43 7.48 11.11
C PRO A 77 5.35 8.10 10.21
N VAL A 78 5.78 9.04 9.37
CA VAL A 78 4.92 9.71 8.39
C VAL A 78 5.35 9.32 6.98
N MET A 79 4.43 8.70 6.23
CA MET A 79 4.58 8.36 4.82
C MET A 79 3.82 9.38 3.97
N ALA A 80 4.38 9.83 2.85
CA ALA A 80 3.69 10.77 1.99
C ALA A 80 3.58 10.27 0.55
N LYS A 81 2.50 10.66 -0.16
CA LYS A 81 2.29 10.25 -1.55
C LYS A 81 2.90 11.23 -2.54
N ALA A 82 3.62 10.68 -3.53
CA ALA A 82 4.00 11.34 -4.76
C ALA A 82 3.20 10.76 -5.94
N ARG A 83 2.93 11.57 -6.96
CA ARG A 83 2.32 11.09 -8.19
C ARG A 83 3.28 10.18 -8.97
N ILE A 84 2.76 9.20 -9.68
CA ILE A 84 3.56 8.33 -10.56
C ILE A 84 4.38 9.19 -11.52
N GLY A 85 5.69 8.94 -11.58
CA GLY A 85 6.67 9.63 -12.43
C GLY A 85 7.06 11.02 -11.94
N HIS A 86 6.45 11.56 -10.90
CA HIS A 86 6.74 12.92 -10.44
C HIS A 86 7.94 12.98 -9.48
N PHE A 87 9.14 12.74 -10.00
CA PHE A 87 10.37 12.73 -9.20
C PHE A 87 10.63 14.04 -8.43
N THR A 88 10.11 15.18 -8.90
CA THR A 88 10.26 16.46 -8.18
C THR A 88 9.41 16.48 -6.90
N GLU A 89 8.17 15.97 -6.91
CA GLU A 89 7.38 15.79 -5.67
C GLU A 89 8.14 14.90 -4.69
N ALA A 90 8.69 13.78 -5.16
CA ALA A 90 9.48 12.89 -4.30
C ALA A 90 10.70 13.58 -3.68
N ARG A 91 11.44 14.40 -4.43
CA ARG A 91 12.56 15.20 -3.92
C ARG A 91 12.12 16.22 -2.88
N ILE A 92 10.96 16.85 -3.06
CA ILE A 92 10.39 17.79 -2.09
C ILE A 92 10.04 17.03 -0.79
N LEU A 93 9.42 15.85 -0.89
CA LEU A 93 9.08 15.01 0.26
C LEU A 93 10.32 14.51 1.00
N GLU A 94 11.37 14.10 0.28
CA GLU A 94 12.65 13.72 0.89
C GLU A 94 13.29 14.91 1.61
N ALA A 95 13.29 16.11 1.00
CA ALA A 95 13.78 17.34 1.64
C ALA A 95 12.94 17.73 2.87
N LEU A 96 11.67 17.40 2.90
CA LEU A 96 10.77 17.57 4.05
C LEU A 96 11.08 16.57 5.17
N LYS A 97 11.86 15.51 4.87
CA LYS A 97 12.25 14.43 5.79
C LYS A 97 11.06 13.56 6.22
N VAL A 98 10.16 13.25 5.30
CA VAL A 98 9.19 12.18 5.53
C VAL A 98 9.91 10.84 5.66
N ASP A 99 9.35 9.89 6.42
CA ASP A 99 9.99 8.61 6.69
C ASP A 99 9.89 7.63 5.52
N TYR A 100 8.81 7.74 4.72
CA TYR A 100 8.55 6.90 3.54
C TYR A 100 7.84 7.70 2.46
N ILE A 101 7.99 7.28 1.19
CA ILE A 101 7.25 7.84 0.06
C ILE A 101 6.44 6.74 -0.63
N ASP A 102 5.15 6.98 -0.86
CA ASP A 102 4.28 6.14 -1.68
C ASP A 102 4.16 6.78 -3.08
N GLU A 103 4.80 6.19 -4.09
CA GLU A 103 4.55 6.53 -5.48
C GLU A 103 3.24 5.86 -5.89
N SER A 104 2.18 6.66 -5.95
CA SER A 104 0.81 6.15 -5.82
C SER A 104 -0.06 6.40 -7.03
N GLU A 105 -0.72 5.34 -7.51
CA GLU A 105 -1.79 5.36 -8.52
C GLU A 105 -3.07 6.05 -8.02
N VAL A 106 -3.23 6.24 -6.71
CA VAL A 106 -4.37 6.95 -6.12
C VAL A 106 -4.36 8.42 -6.54
N LEU A 107 -3.17 9.02 -6.64
CA LEU A 107 -3.00 10.35 -7.21
C LEU A 107 -3.03 10.28 -8.74
N THR A 108 -3.32 11.42 -9.38
CA THR A 108 -3.29 11.52 -10.84
C THR A 108 -1.85 11.38 -11.33
N PRO A 109 -1.51 10.43 -12.19
CA PRO A 109 -0.16 10.27 -12.73
C PRO A 109 0.36 11.56 -13.36
N ALA A 110 1.64 11.84 -13.18
CA ALA A 110 2.34 12.91 -13.88
C ALA A 110 3.05 12.41 -15.14
N ASP A 111 3.34 11.11 -15.19
CA ASP A 111 3.92 10.42 -16.34
C ASP A 111 3.15 9.10 -16.54
N GLU A 112 2.74 8.83 -17.76
CA GLU A 112 1.97 7.62 -18.11
C GLU A 112 2.86 6.42 -18.44
N GLU A 113 4.15 6.68 -18.74
CA GLU A 113 5.12 5.68 -19.20
C GLU A 113 6.16 5.33 -18.14
N HIS A 114 6.56 6.31 -17.30
CA HIS A 114 7.69 6.15 -16.40
C HIS A 114 7.31 6.26 -14.94
N HIS A 115 7.80 5.35 -14.12
CA HIS A 115 7.87 5.49 -12.67
C HIS A 115 9.17 6.18 -12.26
N ILE A 116 9.18 6.71 -11.04
CA ILE A 116 10.36 7.33 -10.46
C ILE A 116 11.46 6.27 -10.28
N SER A 117 12.69 6.55 -10.73
CA SER A 117 13.87 5.78 -10.32
C SER A 117 14.21 6.11 -8.87
N LYS A 118 14.09 5.12 -7.98
CA LYS A 118 14.22 5.30 -6.52
C LYS A 118 15.66 5.10 -6.03
N HIS A 119 16.57 4.71 -6.92
CA HIS A 119 17.96 4.42 -6.56
C HIS A 119 18.75 5.64 -6.04
N GLY A 120 18.37 6.84 -6.47
CA GLY A 120 19.01 8.08 -6.03
C GLY A 120 18.42 8.72 -4.77
N PHE A 121 17.44 8.09 -4.13
CA PHE A 121 16.80 8.56 -2.90
C PHE A 121 17.29 7.79 -1.69
N LYS A 122 17.40 8.44 -0.54
CA LYS A 122 17.71 7.81 0.75
C LYS A 122 16.45 7.27 1.43
N VAL A 123 15.31 7.94 1.24
CA VAL A 123 14.01 7.55 1.78
C VAL A 123 13.50 6.29 1.08
N PRO A 124 12.95 5.29 1.82
CA PRO A 124 12.34 4.10 1.22
C PRO A 124 11.02 4.42 0.55
N PHE A 125 10.77 3.75 -0.60
CA PHE A 125 9.54 3.87 -1.37
C PHE A 125 8.67 2.63 -1.26
N VAL A 126 7.36 2.83 -1.26
CA VAL A 126 6.34 1.82 -1.53
C VAL A 126 5.70 2.10 -2.88
N CYS A 127 5.33 1.05 -3.61
CA CYS A 127 4.57 1.12 -4.84
C CYS A 127 3.47 0.07 -4.87
N GLY A 128 2.38 0.37 -5.58
CA GLY A 128 1.28 -0.56 -5.82
C GLY A 128 1.59 -1.57 -6.91
N ALA A 129 1.06 -2.80 -6.76
CA ALA A 129 1.12 -3.84 -7.78
C ALA A 129 -0.17 -4.65 -7.80
N ARG A 130 -0.56 -5.15 -8.99
CA ARG A 130 -1.71 -6.05 -9.19
C ARG A 130 -1.28 -7.50 -9.38
N ASN A 131 -0.04 -7.72 -9.78
CA ASN A 131 0.55 -9.02 -10.11
C ASN A 131 2.05 -8.99 -9.83
N LEU A 132 2.70 -10.14 -9.98
CA LEU A 132 4.12 -10.30 -9.73
C LEU A 132 4.99 -9.46 -10.69
N GLY A 133 4.61 -9.39 -11.96
CA GLY A 133 5.36 -8.60 -12.95
C GLY A 133 5.42 -7.11 -12.55
N GLU A 134 4.29 -6.50 -12.19
CA GLU A 134 4.28 -5.12 -11.67
C GLU A 134 5.15 -4.99 -10.41
N ALA A 135 5.03 -5.91 -9.45
CA ALA A 135 5.82 -5.89 -8.23
C ALA A 135 7.32 -5.92 -8.52
N LEU A 136 7.77 -6.83 -9.38
CA LEU A 136 9.18 -6.98 -9.73
C LEU A 136 9.73 -5.77 -10.49
N ARG A 137 8.93 -5.15 -11.37
CA ARG A 137 9.33 -3.90 -12.05
C ARG A 137 9.53 -2.76 -11.04
N ARG A 138 8.61 -2.60 -10.08
CA ARG A 138 8.75 -1.56 -9.02
C ARG A 138 9.97 -1.81 -8.13
N ILE A 139 10.25 -3.08 -7.79
CA ILE A 139 11.47 -3.46 -7.05
C ILE A 139 12.72 -3.16 -7.88
N ALA A 140 12.68 -3.44 -9.18
CA ALA A 140 13.78 -3.12 -10.10
C ALA A 140 14.09 -1.62 -10.14
N GLU A 141 13.08 -0.77 -10.00
CA GLU A 141 13.22 0.68 -9.91
C GLU A 141 13.69 1.16 -8.52
N GLY A 142 13.79 0.27 -7.54
CA GLY A 142 14.29 0.54 -6.19
C GLY A 142 13.21 0.69 -5.13
N ALA A 143 11.97 0.23 -5.36
CA ALA A 143 10.95 0.18 -4.32
C ALA A 143 11.37 -0.78 -3.20
N ALA A 144 11.32 -0.32 -1.95
CA ALA A 144 11.72 -1.08 -0.76
C ALA A 144 10.53 -1.84 -0.11
N MET A 145 9.32 -1.62 -0.59
CA MET A 145 8.12 -2.36 -0.24
C MET A 145 7.10 -2.29 -1.36
N ILE A 146 6.26 -3.31 -1.42
CA ILE A 146 5.13 -3.41 -2.35
C ILE A 146 3.84 -3.43 -1.54
N ARG A 147 2.77 -2.91 -2.13
CA ARG A 147 1.40 -3.10 -1.67
C ARG A 147 0.49 -3.50 -2.81
N THR A 148 -0.61 -4.16 -2.54
CA THR A 148 -1.64 -4.33 -3.56
C THR A 148 -2.18 -2.95 -3.94
N LYS A 149 -2.55 -2.75 -5.21
CA LYS A 149 -3.31 -1.55 -5.61
C LYS A 149 -4.73 -1.60 -5.03
N GLY A 150 -5.37 -2.77 -5.07
CA GLY A 150 -6.78 -2.89 -4.76
C GLY A 150 -7.60 -1.93 -5.61
N GLU A 151 -8.75 -1.47 -5.09
CA GLU A 151 -9.47 -0.33 -5.65
C GLU A 151 -9.71 0.69 -4.53
N ALA A 152 -8.77 1.61 -4.36
CA ALA A 152 -8.74 2.55 -3.25
C ALA A 152 -10.01 3.40 -3.19
N GLY A 153 -10.56 3.60 -1.99
CA GLY A 153 -11.76 4.41 -1.77
C GLY A 153 -13.08 3.72 -2.15
N SER A 154 -13.04 2.45 -2.59
CA SER A 154 -14.25 1.70 -2.95
C SER A 154 -14.97 1.08 -1.74
N GLY A 155 -14.29 0.86 -0.62
CA GLY A 155 -14.84 0.09 0.49
C GLY A 155 -15.18 -1.36 0.14
N ASN A 156 -14.58 -1.89 -0.94
CA ASN A 156 -14.79 -3.23 -1.46
C ASN A 156 -13.42 -3.92 -1.62
N ILE A 157 -13.22 -4.97 -0.85
CA ILE A 157 -11.94 -5.67 -0.71
C ILE A 157 -11.58 -6.55 -1.92
N VAL A 158 -12.51 -6.80 -2.85
CA VAL A 158 -12.39 -7.85 -3.88
C VAL A 158 -11.11 -7.70 -4.72
N GLU A 159 -10.72 -6.48 -5.10
CA GLU A 159 -9.52 -6.26 -5.92
C GLU A 159 -8.23 -6.48 -5.12
N ALA A 160 -8.16 -6.04 -3.87
CA ALA A 160 -7.02 -6.31 -3.00
C ALA A 160 -6.81 -7.82 -2.78
N VAL A 161 -7.90 -8.56 -2.57
CA VAL A 161 -7.87 -10.04 -2.48
C VAL A 161 -7.39 -10.65 -3.80
N ARG A 162 -7.90 -10.18 -4.94
CA ARG A 162 -7.48 -10.66 -6.27
C ARG A 162 -5.98 -10.46 -6.47
N HIS A 163 -5.48 -9.26 -6.21
CA HIS A 163 -4.06 -8.94 -6.39
C HIS A 163 -3.17 -9.75 -5.45
N MET A 164 -3.54 -9.87 -4.18
CA MET A 164 -2.77 -10.67 -3.22
C MET A 164 -2.70 -12.14 -3.66
N ARG A 165 -3.84 -12.73 -4.04
CA ARG A 165 -3.87 -14.11 -4.53
C ARG A 165 -3.09 -14.29 -5.83
N THR A 166 -3.14 -13.32 -6.73
CA THR A 166 -2.38 -13.35 -7.99
C THR A 166 -0.89 -13.36 -7.71
N ILE A 167 -0.39 -12.42 -6.93
CA ILE A 167 1.03 -12.34 -6.55
C ILE A 167 1.50 -13.64 -5.87
N GLN A 168 0.74 -14.14 -4.88
CA GLN A 168 1.08 -15.38 -4.17
C GLN A 168 1.09 -16.60 -5.11
N LYS A 169 0.12 -16.71 -6.01
CA LYS A 169 0.05 -17.79 -7.00
C LYS A 169 1.25 -17.75 -7.95
N GLU A 170 1.55 -16.58 -8.51
CA GLU A 170 2.64 -16.41 -9.47
C GLU A 170 4.00 -16.66 -8.81
N MET A 171 4.24 -16.19 -7.58
CA MET A 171 5.45 -16.52 -6.82
C MET A 171 5.59 -18.04 -6.64
N LYS A 172 4.50 -18.72 -6.24
CA LYS A 172 4.51 -20.17 -6.06
C LYS A 172 4.78 -20.90 -7.38
N GLN A 173 4.26 -20.41 -8.50
CA GLN A 173 4.54 -21.00 -9.80
C GLN A 173 6.04 -20.96 -10.15
N LEU A 174 6.73 -19.86 -9.89
CA LEU A 174 8.17 -19.74 -10.16
C LEU A 174 9.00 -20.78 -9.40
N THR A 175 8.60 -21.17 -8.19
CA THR A 175 9.40 -22.10 -7.35
C THR A 175 9.52 -23.51 -7.91
N VAL A 176 8.72 -23.89 -8.90
CA VAL A 176 8.73 -25.24 -9.51
C VAL A 176 9.28 -25.24 -10.95
N LEU A 177 9.69 -24.09 -11.47
CA LEU A 177 10.19 -23.94 -12.83
C LEU A 177 11.70 -24.19 -12.94
N GLY A 178 12.11 -24.75 -14.07
CA GLY A 178 13.52 -24.89 -14.43
C GLY A 178 14.10 -23.58 -14.97
N LYS A 179 15.43 -23.50 -15.07
CA LYS A 179 16.15 -22.29 -15.50
C LYS A 179 15.69 -21.73 -16.85
N GLU A 180 15.46 -22.59 -17.83
CA GLU A 180 15.02 -22.16 -19.15
C GLU A 180 13.59 -21.58 -19.11
N GLU A 181 12.73 -22.17 -18.28
CA GLU A 181 11.37 -21.71 -18.07
C GLU A 181 11.35 -20.35 -17.34
N LEU A 182 12.25 -20.13 -16.35
CA LEU A 182 12.40 -18.83 -15.69
C LEU A 182 12.82 -17.72 -16.65
N VAL A 183 13.66 -18.03 -17.65
CA VAL A 183 14.00 -17.07 -18.72
C VAL A 183 12.77 -16.71 -19.55
N HIS A 184 11.88 -17.67 -19.83
CA HIS A 184 10.63 -17.42 -20.51
C HIS A 184 9.70 -16.55 -19.64
N GLU A 185 9.48 -16.96 -18.39
CA GLU A 185 8.64 -16.21 -17.44
C GLU A 185 9.11 -14.78 -17.21
N SER A 186 10.42 -14.51 -17.19
CA SER A 186 10.92 -13.13 -17.06
C SER A 186 10.46 -12.23 -18.20
N LYS A 187 10.30 -12.78 -19.40
CA LYS A 187 9.77 -12.06 -20.58
C LYS A 187 8.26 -11.84 -20.45
N GLU A 188 7.51 -12.86 -20.03
CA GLU A 188 6.06 -12.75 -19.83
C GLU A 188 5.72 -11.77 -18.71
N LEU A 189 6.46 -11.83 -17.60
CA LEU A 189 6.32 -10.89 -16.49
C LEU A 189 6.87 -9.49 -16.78
N GLN A 190 7.63 -9.34 -17.90
CA GLN A 190 8.35 -8.11 -18.23
C GLN A 190 9.21 -7.60 -17.05
N ALA A 191 9.88 -8.54 -16.40
CA ALA A 191 10.66 -8.29 -15.18
C ALA A 191 12.09 -8.78 -15.33
N PRO A 192 13.08 -8.18 -14.63
CA PRO A 192 14.45 -8.64 -14.68
C PRO A 192 14.60 -10.10 -14.26
N LEU A 193 15.32 -10.90 -15.06
CA LEU A 193 15.54 -12.32 -14.80
C LEU A 193 16.11 -12.58 -13.40
N GLU A 194 17.04 -11.76 -12.95
CA GLU A 194 17.66 -11.88 -11.62
C GLU A 194 16.65 -11.82 -10.48
N LEU A 195 15.59 -10.99 -10.61
CA LEU A 195 14.51 -10.93 -9.63
C LEU A 195 13.57 -12.13 -9.72
N VAL A 196 13.31 -12.60 -10.92
CA VAL A 196 12.51 -13.82 -11.15
C VAL A 196 13.21 -15.04 -10.55
N GLU A 197 14.52 -15.20 -10.79
CA GLU A 197 15.35 -16.25 -10.21
C GLU A 197 15.39 -16.15 -8.68
N TRP A 198 15.51 -14.94 -8.15
CA TRP A 198 15.50 -14.71 -6.71
C TRP A 198 14.18 -15.17 -6.07
N VAL A 199 13.04 -14.82 -6.68
CA VAL A 199 11.72 -15.25 -6.20
C VAL A 199 11.55 -16.77 -6.33
N ALA A 200 12.03 -17.37 -7.42
CA ALA A 200 12.00 -18.82 -7.62
C ALA A 200 12.76 -19.56 -6.51
N GLU A 201 13.93 -19.05 -6.11
CA GLU A 201 14.77 -19.63 -5.06
C GLU A 201 14.17 -19.48 -3.65
N HIS A 202 13.56 -18.31 -3.36
CA HIS A 202 13.15 -17.95 -2.00
C HIS A 202 11.65 -18.10 -1.74
N GLY A 203 10.81 -18.24 -2.77
CA GLY A 203 9.35 -18.35 -2.67
C GLY A 203 8.65 -17.11 -2.11
N LYS A 204 9.31 -15.95 -2.14
CA LYS A 204 8.81 -14.67 -1.63
C LYS A 204 9.39 -13.48 -2.39
N LEU A 205 8.84 -12.29 -2.21
CA LEU A 205 9.48 -11.05 -2.69
C LEU A 205 10.71 -10.69 -1.84
N PRO A 206 11.72 -10.00 -2.44
CA PRO A 206 12.88 -9.50 -1.68
C PRO A 206 12.55 -8.30 -0.78
N VAL A 207 11.32 -7.83 -0.78
CA VAL A 207 10.79 -6.72 0.01
C VAL A 207 9.45 -7.10 0.61
N PRO A 208 8.99 -6.46 1.70
CA PRO A 208 7.67 -6.67 2.26
C PRO A 208 6.55 -6.44 1.25
N ASN A 209 5.49 -7.26 1.32
CA ASN A 209 4.28 -7.13 0.52
C ASN A 209 3.07 -6.87 1.41
N PHE A 210 2.50 -5.67 1.31
CA PHE A 210 1.37 -5.21 2.10
C PHE A 210 0.07 -5.27 1.29
N SER A 211 -1.06 -5.11 1.95
CA SER A 211 -2.35 -4.99 1.26
C SER A 211 -2.94 -3.60 1.41
N ALA A 212 -3.48 -3.09 0.32
CA ALA A 212 -4.19 -1.81 0.25
C ALA A 212 -5.39 -1.90 -0.69
N GLY A 213 -6.35 -1.00 -0.49
CA GLY A 213 -7.50 -0.81 -1.38
C GLY A 213 -8.74 -1.59 -0.96
N GLY A 214 -9.76 -0.87 -0.49
CA GLY A 214 -11.07 -1.42 -0.21
C GLY A 214 -11.30 -2.01 1.17
N ILE A 215 -10.32 -2.00 2.08
CA ILE A 215 -10.49 -2.44 3.47
C ILE A 215 -11.44 -1.48 4.19
N ALA A 216 -12.57 -2.00 4.70
CA ALA A 216 -13.59 -1.22 5.38
C ALA A 216 -14.00 -1.79 6.74
N THR A 217 -13.71 -3.07 7.00
CA THR A 217 -14.09 -3.77 8.22
C THR A 217 -12.90 -4.49 8.87
N PRO A 218 -12.98 -4.82 10.17
CA PRO A 218 -11.96 -5.66 10.81
C PRO A 218 -11.81 -7.04 10.13
N ALA A 219 -12.92 -7.61 9.65
CA ALA A 219 -12.90 -8.89 8.93
C ALA A 219 -12.13 -8.79 7.60
N ASP A 220 -12.24 -7.67 6.87
CA ASP A 220 -11.44 -7.43 5.65
C ASP A 220 -9.94 -7.36 5.99
N ALA A 221 -9.58 -6.66 7.07
CA ALA A 221 -8.21 -6.54 7.53
C ALA A 221 -7.62 -7.93 7.86
N ALA A 222 -8.34 -8.74 8.62
CA ALA A 222 -7.92 -10.10 8.95
C ALA A 222 -7.79 -10.98 7.71
N LEU A 223 -8.74 -10.89 6.76
CA LEU A 223 -8.73 -11.67 5.53
C LEU A 223 -7.45 -11.45 4.73
N VAL A 224 -7.06 -10.22 4.47
CA VAL A 224 -5.85 -9.96 3.67
C VAL A 224 -4.57 -10.34 4.41
N MET A 225 -4.53 -10.21 5.74
CA MET A 225 -3.41 -10.71 6.55
C MET A 225 -3.32 -12.24 6.46
N GLN A 226 -4.44 -12.98 6.55
CA GLN A 226 -4.49 -14.43 6.36
C GLN A 226 -4.08 -14.86 4.95
N LEU A 227 -4.28 -14.01 3.94
CA LEU A 227 -3.83 -14.24 2.57
C LEU A 227 -2.35 -13.95 2.35
N GLY A 228 -1.62 -13.55 3.40
CA GLY A 228 -0.19 -13.34 3.37
C GLY A 228 0.26 -11.89 3.21
N ALA A 229 -0.63 -10.92 3.42
CA ALA A 229 -0.19 -9.55 3.58
C ALA A 229 0.64 -9.40 4.87
N GLU A 230 1.72 -8.63 4.79
CA GLU A 230 2.63 -8.45 5.93
C GLU A 230 2.30 -7.19 6.74
N ALA A 231 1.48 -6.30 6.20
CA ALA A 231 0.83 -5.16 6.85
C ALA A 231 -0.32 -4.67 5.96
N ILE A 232 -1.08 -3.70 6.42
CA ILE A 232 -2.22 -3.16 5.65
C ILE A 232 -2.21 -1.62 5.62
N PHE A 233 -2.76 -1.06 4.54
CA PHE A 233 -3.07 0.36 4.39
C PHE A 233 -4.58 0.54 4.44
N VAL A 234 -5.06 1.47 5.25
CA VAL A 234 -6.48 1.77 5.37
C VAL A 234 -6.69 3.28 5.46
N GLY A 235 -7.58 3.81 4.65
CA GLY A 235 -7.89 5.24 4.65
C GLY A 235 -9.40 5.47 4.78
N SER A 236 -10.10 5.51 3.65
CA SER A 236 -11.54 5.79 3.63
C SER A 236 -12.35 4.82 4.49
N GLY A 237 -11.93 3.57 4.62
CA GLY A 237 -12.61 2.56 5.45
C GLY A 237 -12.71 2.94 6.92
N ILE A 238 -11.77 3.74 7.44
CA ILE A 238 -11.79 4.27 8.80
C ILE A 238 -12.55 5.59 8.83
N PHE A 239 -12.08 6.60 8.11
CA PHE A 239 -12.54 7.97 8.27
C PHE A 239 -13.87 8.30 7.56
N LYS A 240 -14.45 7.34 6.83
CA LYS A 240 -15.82 7.40 6.28
C LYS A 240 -16.79 6.45 7.00
N SER A 241 -16.37 5.78 8.07
CA SER A 241 -17.25 5.03 8.97
C SER A 241 -17.99 5.95 9.92
N GLU A 242 -19.01 5.43 10.57
CA GLU A 242 -19.81 6.16 11.55
C GLU A 242 -19.00 6.58 12.79
N ASP A 243 -18.10 5.71 13.27
CA ASP A 243 -17.17 5.99 14.38
C ASP A 243 -15.73 5.64 13.94
N PRO A 244 -14.97 6.62 13.45
CA PRO A 244 -13.59 6.40 12.99
C PRO A 244 -12.64 5.92 14.09
N GLU A 245 -12.81 6.36 15.34
CA GLU A 245 -11.92 5.99 16.43
C GLU A 245 -12.11 4.52 16.85
N ALA A 246 -13.35 4.08 17.03
CA ALA A 246 -13.67 2.67 17.29
C ALA A 246 -13.26 1.79 16.10
N ARG A 247 -13.50 2.23 14.87
CA ARG A 247 -13.14 1.52 13.64
C ARG A 247 -11.61 1.35 13.51
N ALA A 248 -10.84 2.38 13.80
CA ALA A 248 -9.38 2.34 13.76
C ALA A 248 -8.84 1.30 14.74
N ARG A 249 -9.28 1.33 16.00
CA ARG A 249 -8.88 0.34 17.02
C ARG A 249 -9.25 -1.08 16.63
N ALA A 250 -10.46 -1.28 16.12
CA ALA A 250 -10.94 -2.60 15.70
C ALA A 250 -10.13 -3.18 14.53
N ILE A 251 -9.77 -2.34 13.55
CA ILE A 251 -8.94 -2.74 12.40
C ILE A 251 -7.52 -3.10 12.86
N VAL A 252 -6.91 -2.31 13.77
CA VAL A 252 -5.59 -2.63 14.35
C VAL A 252 -5.64 -3.96 15.10
N MET A 253 -6.65 -4.16 15.93
CA MET A 253 -6.85 -5.43 16.66
C MET A 253 -6.99 -6.62 15.71
N ALA A 254 -7.79 -6.49 14.64
CA ALA A 254 -8.00 -7.54 13.67
C ALA A 254 -6.73 -7.83 12.84
N ALA A 255 -5.95 -6.81 12.48
CA ALA A 255 -4.67 -7.00 11.81
C ALA A 255 -3.62 -7.67 12.72
N THR A 256 -3.64 -7.37 14.02
CA THR A 256 -2.73 -7.97 15.00
C THR A 256 -3.08 -9.42 15.30
N TYR A 257 -4.37 -9.71 15.49
CA TYR A 257 -4.87 -11.04 15.90
C TYR A 257 -5.61 -11.76 14.77
N PHE A 258 -5.16 -11.58 13.52
CA PHE A 258 -5.87 -12.05 12.32
C PHE A 258 -6.13 -13.58 12.28
N ASN A 259 -5.41 -14.38 13.06
CA ASN A 259 -5.61 -15.84 13.17
C ASN A 259 -6.39 -16.28 14.44
N ASP A 260 -6.86 -15.33 15.26
CA ASP A 260 -7.63 -15.64 16.48
C ASP A 260 -9.11 -15.28 16.29
N PRO A 261 -10.00 -16.27 16.05
CA PRO A 261 -11.42 -16.03 15.83
C PRO A 261 -12.13 -15.34 17.01
N ALA A 262 -11.68 -15.57 18.24
CA ALA A 262 -12.28 -14.95 19.42
C ALA A 262 -11.95 -13.45 19.46
N LYS A 263 -10.71 -13.09 19.16
CA LYS A 263 -10.29 -11.70 19.02
C LYS A 263 -10.92 -10.99 17.82
N LEU A 264 -11.13 -11.69 16.72
CA LEU A 264 -11.85 -11.14 15.56
C LEU A 264 -13.33 -10.92 15.88
N LEU A 265 -13.97 -11.81 16.62
CA LEU A 265 -15.34 -11.59 17.09
C LEU A 265 -15.43 -10.35 17.97
N GLU A 266 -14.50 -10.19 18.92
CA GLU A 266 -14.40 -9.01 19.77
C GLU A 266 -14.20 -7.72 18.94
N ALA A 267 -13.28 -7.75 17.97
CA ALA A 267 -13.00 -6.61 17.09
C ALA A 267 -14.18 -6.22 16.19
N CYS A 268 -15.06 -7.15 15.85
CA CYS A 268 -16.24 -6.89 15.01
C CYS A 268 -17.49 -6.52 15.79
N ALA A 269 -17.49 -6.67 17.13
CA ALA A 269 -18.65 -6.38 17.95
C ALA A 269 -18.84 -4.87 18.19
N ASP A 270 -20.09 -4.46 18.34
CA ASP A 270 -20.50 -3.12 18.76
C ASP A 270 -19.90 -1.95 17.94
N LEU A 271 -19.57 -2.20 16.68
CA LEU A 271 -19.13 -1.18 15.73
C LEU A 271 -20.33 -0.57 15.02
N GLY A 272 -20.33 0.75 14.90
CA GLY A 272 -21.25 1.48 14.04
C GLY A 272 -21.13 1.08 12.56
N LEU A 273 -21.91 1.71 11.69
CA LEU A 273 -21.93 1.40 10.26
C LEU A 273 -20.53 1.59 9.63
N ALA A 274 -20.13 0.62 8.82
CA ALA A 274 -18.96 0.75 7.97
C ALA A 274 -19.19 1.78 6.86
N MET A 275 -18.14 2.27 6.21
CA MET A 275 -18.30 3.10 5.03
C MET A 275 -19.16 2.37 3.97
N PRO A 276 -20.01 3.09 3.23
CA PRO A 276 -20.72 2.51 2.08
C PRO A 276 -19.71 2.00 1.05
N GLY A 277 -19.85 0.74 0.65
CA GLY A 277 -19.01 0.16 -0.40
C GLY A 277 -19.56 0.47 -1.79
N LEU A 278 -18.69 0.40 -2.80
CA LEU A 278 -19.04 0.49 -4.22
C LEU A 278 -18.98 -0.89 -4.87
N ASP A 279 -19.89 -1.15 -5.76
CA ASP A 279 -19.80 -2.29 -6.65
C ASP A 279 -18.80 -1.97 -7.77
N ILE A 280 -17.59 -2.51 -7.66
CA ILE A 280 -16.48 -2.21 -8.58
C ILE A 280 -16.84 -2.64 -10.01
N SER A 281 -17.67 -3.67 -10.20
CA SER A 281 -18.10 -4.11 -11.53
C SER A 281 -18.90 -3.05 -12.31
N LYS A 282 -19.41 -2.03 -11.61
CA LYS A 282 -20.15 -0.91 -12.20
C LYS A 282 -19.29 0.33 -12.44
N ILE A 283 -18.03 0.31 -12.02
CA ILE A 283 -17.10 1.42 -12.26
C ILE A 283 -16.52 1.26 -13.67
N PRO A 284 -16.62 2.27 -14.54
CA PRO A 284 -15.97 2.24 -15.84
C PRO A 284 -14.46 1.98 -15.72
N GLU A 285 -13.89 1.20 -16.62
CA GLU A 285 -12.46 0.85 -16.59
C GLU A 285 -11.56 2.09 -16.55
N SER A 286 -11.95 3.15 -17.29
CA SER A 286 -11.24 4.44 -17.30
C SER A 286 -11.24 5.18 -15.97
N GLU A 287 -12.10 4.80 -15.03
CA GLU A 287 -12.21 5.39 -13.70
C GLU A 287 -11.56 4.53 -12.61
N LEU A 288 -11.10 3.32 -12.97
CA LEU A 288 -10.38 2.45 -12.04
C LEU A 288 -9.00 3.04 -11.74
N LEU A 289 -8.71 3.25 -10.45
CA LEU A 289 -7.42 3.77 -10.03
C LEU A 289 -6.30 2.73 -10.20
N GLN A 290 -6.62 1.46 -10.01
CA GLN A 290 -5.67 0.35 -10.10
C GLN A 290 -5.04 0.15 -11.49
N THR A 291 -5.66 0.67 -12.54
CA THR A 291 -5.13 0.54 -13.92
C THR A 291 -3.99 1.51 -14.21
N ARG A 292 -3.80 2.53 -13.39
CA ARG A 292 -2.75 3.53 -13.55
C ARG A 292 -1.37 2.95 -13.23
N GLY A 293 -0.36 3.31 -14.02
CA GLY A 293 1.02 2.91 -13.80
C GLY A 293 1.21 1.39 -13.78
N TRP A 294 1.09 0.79 -14.93
CA TRP A 294 1.29 -0.65 -15.14
C TRP A 294 2.77 -1.09 -15.08
#